data_7bf310cabf716c32e26ad0ba05533557
#
_entry.id   7bf310cabf716c32e26ad0ba05533557
#
_cell.length_a   1.000
_cell.length_b   1.000
_cell.length_c   1.000
_cell.angle_alpha   90.00
_cell.angle_beta   90.00
_cell.angle_gamma   90.00
#
_symmetry.space_group_name_H-M   'P 1'
#
loop_
_entity.id
_entity.type
_entity.pdbx_description
1 polymer ?
#
loop_
_entity_poly.entity_id
_entity_poly.type
_entity_poly.pdbx_seq_one_letter_code
_entity_poly.pdbx_strand_id
1 'polypeptide(L)'
;MERMATWEIALRRLEMPVSRFLFAFILPAAFAGFASAALMIWLTGGFSEGGLFAGFTGILLLIIMPLLTGGAAIYFPILEVNRSAIKIEKEMHMFITRMGILSLGEVGADTIFDILRQMKDYGELAQEVKRIETLVDKWHTSLPEAARIVAQQSPSPLWSDFLDRMAFSIEAGQPIDAFMRAEQETVAEQYNTLYDTRLESVDTMKEIYVSLVSAGLFGLVVAGIHLVLFEIGSGADDTPMAVATRIRWLLLAGFMFVVIQVGAIFAFRATIPDDQTFARDEFSTPFRILFRQTLLGAGLVSILLLIVTISVVIANWEGLTTSWDKYGLLLLAIPLTPLMIPSTLVQREEKKVLRRDEAYPDFVRALGGTAQARSAEPSATVRALRGIDFGTLDSSIDRLEKRLSTRIDSERAWDYFAADTNSAVISRYNRIYIEGSQSSGEPAATADMVSKSVTNLLSLRRRRSLSAS
;
A
#
# COMPACT_ATOMS: atom_id res chain seq x y z
N MET A 1 19.58 -14.40 21.59
CA MET A 1 20.23 -14.85 20.33
C MET A 1 20.22 -13.67 19.36
N GLU A 2 21.31 -13.46 18.62
CA GLU A 2 21.41 -12.33 17.70
C GLU A 2 20.48 -12.55 16.50
N ARG A 3 19.73 -11.51 16.14
CA ARG A 3 18.86 -11.48 14.96
C ARG A 3 19.73 -11.54 13.71
N MET A 4 19.32 -12.31 12.70
CA MET A 4 20.02 -12.37 11.41
C MET A 4 20.09 -10.99 10.76
N ALA A 5 21.18 -10.73 10.06
CA ALA A 5 21.32 -9.49 9.28
C ALA A 5 20.24 -9.43 8.18
N THR A 6 19.71 -8.25 7.92
CA THR A 6 18.63 -8.03 6.92
C THR A 6 18.97 -8.59 5.54
N TRP A 7 20.22 -8.55 5.16
CA TRP A 7 20.74 -9.12 3.91
C TRP A 7 20.67 -10.66 3.88
N GLU A 8 20.95 -11.30 5.01
CA GLU A 8 20.89 -12.77 5.11
C GLU A 8 19.44 -13.27 5.07
N ILE A 9 18.53 -12.55 5.74
CA ILE A 9 17.09 -12.79 5.66
C ILE A 9 16.60 -12.65 4.21
N ALA A 10 17.09 -11.62 3.50
CA ALA A 10 16.73 -11.35 2.11
C ALA A 10 17.10 -12.50 1.17
N LEU A 11 18.32 -12.98 1.27
CA LEU A 11 18.82 -14.08 0.41
C LEU A 11 18.12 -15.41 0.70
N ARG A 12 17.85 -15.71 1.98
CA ARG A 12 17.11 -16.92 2.35
C ARG A 12 15.67 -16.91 1.83
N ARG A 13 15.00 -15.76 1.84
CA ARG A 13 13.64 -15.63 1.28
C ARG A 13 13.60 -15.81 -0.23
N LEU A 14 14.64 -15.38 -0.93
CA LEU A 14 14.77 -15.57 -2.37
C LEU A 14 15.19 -17.01 -2.73
N GLU A 15 15.48 -17.86 -1.73
CA GLU A 15 15.98 -19.24 -1.91
C GLU A 15 17.23 -19.31 -2.83
N MET A 16 18.02 -18.24 -2.85
CA MET A 16 19.16 -18.11 -3.76
C MET A 16 20.48 -17.97 -2.99
N PRO A 17 21.53 -18.72 -3.36
CA PRO A 17 22.86 -18.46 -2.84
C PRO A 17 23.40 -17.13 -3.41
N VAL A 18 24.25 -16.44 -2.61
CA VAL A 18 24.86 -15.15 -2.96
C VAL A 18 25.49 -15.17 -4.37
N SER A 19 26.19 -16.25 -4.73
CA SER A 19 26.82 -16.39 -6.03
C SER A 19 25.81 -16.37 -7.18
N ARG A 20 24.69 -17.08 -7.04
CA ARG A 20 23.64 -17.12 -8.06
C ARG A 20 22.93 -15.76 -8.18
N PHE A 21 22.74 -15.05 -7.08
CA PHE A 21 22.17 -13.69 -7.09
C PHE A 21 23.09 -12.70 -7.81
N LEU A 22 24.41 -12.76 -7.58
CA LEU A 22 25.39 -11.93 -8.25
C LEU A 22 25.39 -12.12 -9.78
N PHE A 23 25.37 -13.37 -10.25
CA PHE A 23 25.38 -13.68 -11.68
C PHE A 23 24.03 -13.49 -12.38
N ALA A 24 22.91 -13.73 -11.68
CA ALA A 24 21.59 -13.67 -12.29
C ALA A 24 20.94 -12.27 -12.25
N PHE A 25 21.32 -11.41 -11.27
CA PHE A 25 20.70 -10.09 -11.08
C PHE A 25 21.69 -8.93 -11.20
N ILE A 26 22.77 -8.95 -10.44
CA ILE A 26 23.69 -7.81 -10.37
C ILE A 26 24.45 -7.62 -11.69
N LEU A 27 25.04 -8.67 -12.23
CA LEU A 27 25.78 -8.62 -13.47
C LEU A 27 24.92 -8.22 -14.68
N PRO A 28 23.74 -8.83 -14.92
CA PRO A 28 22.85 -8.40 -16.00
C PRO A 28 22.35 -6.97 -15.84
N ALA A 29 22.07 -6.51 -14.61
CA ALA A 29 21.65 -5.12 -14.35
C ALA A 29 22.79 -4.13 -14.66
N ALA A 30 24.01 -4.41 -14.25
CA ALA A 30 25.17 -3.59 -14.56
C ALA A 30 25.46 -3.58 -16.08
N PHE A 31 25.32 -4.73 -16.75
CA PHE A 31 25.46 -4.81 -18.20
C PHE A 31 24.37 -4.02 -18.95
N ALA A 32 23.13 -4.09 -18.49
CA ALA A 32 22.03 -3.28 -19.04
C ALA A 32 22.29 -1.78 -18.86
N GLY A 33 22.83 -1.37 -17.72
CA GLY A 33 23.27 0.01 -17.47
C GLY A 33 24.40 0.44 -18.44
N PHE A 34 25.38 -0.42 -18.65
CA PHE A 34 26.42 -0.16 -19.61
C PHE A 34 25.89 -0.07 -21.06
N ALA A 35 25.03 -1.00 -21.45
CA ALA A 35 24.41 -1.02 -22.78
C ALA A 35 23.54 0.22 -23.03
N SER A 36 22.77 0.66 -22.01
CA SER A 36 21.96 1.87 -22.10
C SER A 36 22.80 3.14 -22.24
N ALA A 37 23.90 3.23 -21.49
CA ALA A 37 24.84 4.35 -21.61
C ALA A 37 25.52 4.37 -22.98
N ALA A 38 25.97 3.22 -23.48
CA ALA A 38 26.58 3.08 -24.80
C ALA A 38 25.59 3.45 -25.93
N LEU A 39 24.33 2.99 -25.82
CA LEU A 39 23.27 3.35 -26.75
C LEU A 39 22.99 4.87 -26.74
N MET A 40 22.96 5.48 -25.55
CA MET A 40 22.73 6.92 -25.41
C MET A 40 23.83 7.74 -26.01
N ILE A 41 25.11 7.33 -25.84
CA ILE A 41 26.27 7.95 -26.47
C ILE A 41 26.17 7.79 -27.98
N TRP A 42 25.83 6.61 -28.48
CA TRP A 42 25.68 6.34 -29.91
C TRP A 42 24.61 7.20 -30.57
N LEU A 43 23.42 7.31 -29.95
CA LEU A 43 22.30 8.11 -30.43
C LEU A 43 22.61 9.62 -30.46
N THR A 44 23.49 10.10 -29.59
CA THR A 44 23.82 11.51 -29.44
C THR A 44 25.02 11.96 -30.27
N GLY A 45 25.58 11.09 -31.14
CA GLY A 45 26.67 11.39 -32.05
C GLY A 45 28.03 10.80 -31.67
N GLY A 46 28.04 9.86 -30.75
CA GLY A 46 29.25 9.13 -30.33
C GLY A 46 30.24 10.01 -29.56
N PHE A 47 31.52 9.61 -29.57
CA PHE A 47 32.65 10.36 -28.98
C PHE A 47 33.23 11.42 -29.93
N SER A 48 32.54 11.74 -31.04
CA SER A 48 32.98 12.77 -31.98
C SER A 48 32.97 14.17 -31.33
N GLU A 49 33.81 15.09 -31.81
CA GLU A 49 33.96 16.46 -31.25
C GLU A 49 32.66 17.29 -31.23
N GLY A 50 31.62 16.86 -31.93
CA GLY A 50 30.29 17.48 -31.91
C GLY A 50 29.23 16.69 -31.11
N GLY A 51 29.58 15.58 -30.48
CA GLY A 51 28.64 14.75 -29.72
C GLY A 51 28.30 15.32 -28.33
N LEU A 52 27.07 15.11 -27.87
CA LEU A 52 26.60 15.57 -26.55
C LEU A 52 27.43 15.03 -25.39
N PHE A 53 28.01 13.85 -25.54
CA PHE A 53 28.83 13.16 -24.54
C PHE A 53 30.28 12.94 -25.02
N ALA A 54 30.84 13.94 -25.74
CA ALA A 54 32.22 13.89 -26.18
C ALA A 54 33.20 13.90 -25.00
N GLY A 55 34.28 13.14 -25.10
CA GLY A 55 35.36 13.14 -24.12
C GLY A 55 35.00 12.60 -22.74
N PHE A 56 35.35 13.37 -21.68
CA PHE A 56 35.25 12.94 -20.27
C PHE A 56 33.81 12.65 -19.83
N THR A 57 32.81 13.38 -20.34
CA THR A 57 31.38 13.22 -19.98
C THR A 57 30.81 11.87 -20.43
N GLY A 58 31.21 11.38 -21.62
CA GLY A 58 30.81 10.06 -22.09
C GLY A 58 31.41 8.93 -21.28
N ILE A 59 32.71 9.05 -20.91
CA ILE A 59 33.37 8.08 -20.04
C ILE A 59 32.73 8.04 -18.67
N LEU A 60 32.41 9.20 -18.11
CA LEU A 60 31.72 9.30 -16.82
C LEU A 60 30.35 8.60 -16.85
N LEU A 61 29.57 8.78 -17.92
CA LEU A 61 28.29 8.12 -18.11
C LEU A 61 28.41 6.59 -18.19
N LEU A 62 29.44 6.09 -18.93
CA LEU A 62 29.72 4.65 -19.02
C LEU A 62 30.12 4.00 -17.70
N ILE A 63 30.62 4.78 -16.74
CA ILE A 63 30.95 4.30 -15.39
C ILE A 63 29.77 4.43 -14.45
N ILE A 64 29.08 5.59 -14.44
CA ILE A 64 28.00 5.89 -13.48
C ILE A 64 26.77 5.02 -13.75
N MET A 65 26.36 4.83 -14.99
CA MET A 65 25.15 4.06 -15.32
C MET A 65 25.22 2.59 -14.86
N PRO A 66 26.27 1.81 -15.13
CA PRO A 66 26.40 0.45 -14.61
C PRO A 66 26.46 0.40 -13.08
N LEU A 67 27.07 1.40 -12.46
CA LEU A 67 27.20 1.48 -11.00
C LEU A 67 25.85 1.79 -10.34
N LEU A 68 25.03 2.65 -10.94
CA LEU A 68 23.68 2.95 -10.49
C LEU A 68 22.74 1.74 -10.67
N THR A 69 22.75 1.11 -11.83
CA THR A 69 21.86 -0.04 -12.10
C THR A 69 22.28 -1.28 -11.32
N GLY A 70 23.59 -1.54 -11.19
CA GLY A 70 24.13 -2.61 -10.35
C GLY A 70 23.87 -2.36 -8.86
N GLY A 71 24.05 -1.12 -8.38
CA GLY A 71 23.70 -0.69 -7.03
C GLY A 71 22.21 -0.84 -6.71
N ALA A 72 21.34 -0.46 -7.65
CA ALA A 72 19.90 -0.66 -7.52
C ALA A 72 19.54 -2.16 -7.43
N ALA A 73 20.21 -3.02 -8.22
CA ALA A 73 20.02 -4.46 -8.16
C ALA A 73 20.49 -5.06 -6.82
N ILE A 74 21.55 -4.55 -6.24
CA ILE A 74 22.03 -4.95 -4.89
C ILE A 74 21.02 -4.58 -3.83
N TYR A 75 20.34 -3.42 -3.97
CA TYR A 75 19.36 -2.94 -2.99
C TYR A 75 18.00 -3.61 -3.10
N PHE A 76 17.68 -4.24 -4.22
CA PHE A 76 16.39 -4.87 -4.50
C PHE A 76 15.95 -5.91 -3.44
N PRO A 77 16.79 -6.87 -2.99
CA PRO A 77 16.39 -7.84 -1.97
C PRO A 77 16.05 -7.18 -0.62
N ILE A 78 16.77 -6.12 -0.25
CA ILE A 78 16.52 -5.35 0.97
C ILE A 78 15.14 -4.67 0.90
N LEU A 79 14.80 -4.10 -0.27
CA LEU A 79 13.48 -3.52 -0.49
C LEU A 79 12.36 -4.56 -0.36
N GLU A 80 12.56 -5.79 -0.85
CA GLU A 80 11.57 -6.86 -0.75
C GLU A 80 11.38 -7.33 0.70
N VAL A 81 12.47 -7.44 1.47
CA VAL A 81 12.40 -7.73 2.92
C VAL A 81 11.63 -6.63 3.66
N ASN A 82 11.94 -5.36 3.38
CA ASN A 82 11.24 -4.24 3.99
C ASN A 82 9.75 -4.21 3.61
N ARG A 83 9.41 -4.53 2.37
CA ARG A 83 8.00 -4.66 1.93
C ARG A 83 7.27 -5.79 2.67
N SER A 84 7.92 -6.95 2.83
CA SER A 84 7.36 -8.06 3.60
C SER A 84 7.19 -7.68 5.08
N ALA A 85 8.15 -7.00 5.68
CA ALA A 85 8.05 -6.49 7.05
C ALA A 85 6.81 -5.57 7.20
N ILE A 86 6.64 -4.62 6.28
CA ILE A 86 5.49 -3.70 6.26
C ILE A 86 4.16 -4.45 6.16
N LYS A 87 4.08 -5.49 5.32
CA LYS A 87 2.86 -6.30 5.18
C LYS A 87 2.54 -7.09 6.45
N ILE A 88 3.55 -7.68 7.09
CA ILE A 88 3.40 -8.41 8.36
C ILE A 88 2.90 -7.44 9.45
N GLU A 89 3.56 -6.30 9.62
CA GLU A 89 3.24 -5.32 10.64
C GLU A 89 1.84 -4.73 10.47
N LYS A 90 1.41 -4.51 9.23
CA LYS A 90 0.06 -4.03 8.90
C LYS A 90 -1.03 -5.00 9.39
N GLU A 91 -0.81 -6.30 9.22
CA GLU A 91 -1.79 -7.33 9.61
C GLU A 91 -1.68 -7.67 11.10
N MET A 92 -0.55 -7.39 11.74
CA MET A 92 -0.28 -7.80 13.10
C MET A 92 -1.24 -7.19 14.12
N HIS A 93 -1.64 -5.93 13.94
CA HIS A 93 -2.60 -5.26 14.83
C HIS A 93 -3.94 -6.01 14.91
N MET A 94 -4.49 -6.42 13.76
CA MET A 94 -5.72 -7.20 13.72
C MET A 94 -5.54 -8.63 14.23
N PHE A 95 -4.39 -9.22 13.91
CA PHE A 95 -4.03 -10.56 14.36
C PHE A 95 -3.97 -10.66 15.89
N ILE A 96 -3.29 -9.73 16.55
CA ILE A 96 -3.20 -9.70 18.03
C ILE A 96 -4.56 -9.41 18.66
N THR A 97 -5.36 -8.52 18.09
CA THR A 97 -6.74 -8.29 18.55
C THR A 97 -7.55 -9.59 18.51
N ARG A 98 -7.46 -10.36 17.42
CA ARG A 98 -8.17 -11.62 17.27
C ARG A 98 -7.65 -12.68 18.25
N MET A 99 -6.35 -12.80 18.43
CA MET A 99 -5.76 -13.68 19.42
C MET A 99 -6.21 -13.32 20.85
N GLY A 100 -6.21 -12.03 21.20
CA GLY A 100 -6.70 -11.56 22.48
C GLY A 100 -8.18 -11.90 22.70
N ILE A 101 -9.02 -11.80 21.68
CA ILE A 101 -10.44 -12.17 21.75
C ILE A 101 -10.61 -13.70 21.91
N LEU A 102 -9.89 -14.50 21.15
CA LEU A 102 -9.94 -15.96 21.27
C LEU A 102 -9.47 -16.45 22.65
N SER A 103 -8.52 -15.72 23.25
CA SER A 103 -8.05 -16.02 24.62
C SER A 103 -9.03 -15.63 25.73
N LEU A 104 -10.12 -14.93 25.44
CA LEU A 104 -11.21 -14.71 26.40
C LEU A 104 -12.00 -16.00 26.69
N GLY A 105 -12.04 -16.94 25.73
CA GLY A 105 -12.61 -18.26 25.93
C GLY A 105 -11.63 -19.19 26.64
N GLU A 106 -12.13 -20.24 27.29
CA GLU A 106 -11.30 -21.32 27.88
C GLU A 106 -10.66 -22.20 26.79
N VAL A 107 -10.01 -21.57 25.81
CA VAL A 107 -9.46 -22.25 24.63
C VAL A 107 -7.97 -22.46 24.86
N GLY A 108 -7.52 -23.71 24.82
CA GLY A 108 -6.09 -24.03 24.95
C GLY A 108 -5.23 -23.44 23.82
N ALA A 109 -3.94 -23.28 24.09
CA ALA A 109 -2.98 -22.73 23.13
C ALA A 109 -3.05 -23.44 21.76
N ASP A 110 -3.14 -24.77 21.76
CA ASP A 110 -3.20 -25.58 20.53
C ASP A 110 -4.40 -25.23 19.66
N THR A 111 -5.57 -25.00 20.28
CA THR A 111 -6.79 -24.61 19.55
C THR A 111 -6.70 -23.19 18.99
N ILE A 112 -6.05 -22.27 19.70
CA ILE A 112 -5.80 -20.91 19.19
C ILE A 112 -4.94 -20.98 17.92
N PHE A 113 -3.89 -21.78 17.92
CA PHE A 113 -3.05 -21.98 16.74
C PHE A 113 -3.78 -22.69 15.60
N ASP A 114 -4.65 -23.66 15.89
CA ASP A 114 -5.49 -24.31 14.88
C ASP A 114 -6.47 -23.34 14.20
N ILE A 115 -7.02 -22.41 14.95
CA ILE A 115 -7.89 -21.36 14.39
C ILE A 115 -7.04 -20.40 13.53
N LEU A 116 -5.87 -19.99 14.00
CA LEU A 116 -4.96 -19.12 13.27
C LEU A 116 -4.47 -19.75 11.95
N ARG A 117 -4.28 -21.05 11.92
CA ARG A 117 -3.90 -21.84 10.75
C ARG A 117 -4.91 -21.72 9.59
N GLN A 118 -6.19 -21.65 9.90
CA GLN A 118 -7.26 -21.56 8.90
C GLN A 118 -7.38 -20.18 8.28
N MET A 119 -6.66 -19.18 8.83
CA MET A 119 -6.75 -17.79 8.42
C MET A 119 -5.87 -17.45 7.22
N LYS A 120 -6.38 -17.68 6.02
CA LYS A 120 -5.71 -17.28 4.77
C LYS A 120 -5.67 -15.76 4.55
N ASP A 121 -6.44 -15.00 5.32
CA ASP A 121 -6.68 -13.56 5.10
C ASP A 121 -5.52 -12.66 5.55
N TYR A 122 -4.55 -13.18 6.32
CA TYR A 122 -3.43 -12.41 6.88
C TYR A 122 -2.16 -12.39 5.99
N GLY A 123 -2.25 -12.79 4.74
CA GLY A 123 -1.18 -12.66 3.75
C GLY A 123 0.18 -13.21 4.20
N GLU A 124 1.18 -12.33 4.30
CA GLU A 124 2.55 -12.69 4.73
C GLU A 124 2.60 -13.19 6.19
N LEU A 125 1.79 -12.62 7.07
CA LEU A 125 1.72 -13.05 8.48
C LEU A 125 1.19 -14.48 8.61
N ALA A 126 0.21 -14.86 7.79
CA ALA A 126 -0.29 -16.24 7.76
C ALA A 126 0.81 -17.24 7.35
N GLN A 127 1.75 -16.82 6.48
CA GLN A 127 2.89 -17.66 6.11
C GLN A 127 3.88 -17.83 7.26
N GLU A 128 4.12 -16.79 8.07
CA GLU A 128 4.97 -16.89 9.26
C GLU A 128 4.34 -17.83 10.30
N VAL A 129 3.04 -17.72 10.53
CA VAL A 129 2.31 -18.65 11.43
C VAL A 129 2.38 -20.10 10.92
N LYS A 130 2.21 -20.30 9.61
CA LYS A 130 2.33 -21.63 8.99
C LYS A 130 3.74 -22.22 9.12
N ARG A 131 4.78 -21.38 9.17
CA ARG A 131 6.15 -21.85 9.44
C ARG A 131 6.30 -22.39 10.86
N ILE A 132 5.72 -21.68 11.86
CA ILE A 132 5.70 -22.15 13.25
C ILE A 132 5.01 -23.51 13.32
N GLU A 133 3.82 -23.63 12.74
CA GLU A 133 3.08 -24.89 12.65
C GLU A 133 3.90 -26.02 12.00
N THR A 134 4.54 -25.74 10.87
CA THR A 134 5.35 -26.73 10.17
C THR A 134 6.49 -27.25 11.05
N LEU A 135 7.11 -26.39 11.86
CA LEU A 135 8.15 -26.78 12.81
C LEU A 135 7.58 -27.64 13.94
N VAL A 136 6.42 -27.30 14.47
CA VAL A 136 5.77 -28.06 15.54
C VAL A 136 5.28 -29.42 15.03
N ASP A 137 4.50 -29.45 13.94
CA ASP A 137 3.82 -30.64 13.46
C ASP A 137 4.76 -31.64 12.76
N LYS A 138 5.66 -31.13 11.88
CA LYS A 138 6.52 -31.97 11.07
C LYS A 138 7.88 -32.25 11.67
N TRP A 139 8.42 -31.31 12.44
CA TRP A 139 9.76 -31.42 13.03
C TRP A 139 9.69 -31.76 14.53
N HIS A 140 8.47 -31.84 15.08
CA HIS A 140 8.23 -32.12 16.50
C HIS A 140 8.99 -31.19 17.45
N THR A 141 9.19 -29.96 17.02
CA THR A 141 9.84 -28.91 17.82
C THR A 141 8.84 -28.37 18.83
N SER A 142 9.27 -28.02 20.04
CA SER A 142 8.39 -27.34 20.99
C SER A 142 7.89 -25.99 20.46
N LEU A 143 6.69 -25.58 20.84
CA LEU A 143 6.13 -24.29 20.39
C LEU A 143 7.04 -23.08 20.71
N PRO A 144 7.64 -22.96 21.92
CA PRO A 144 8.57 -21.88 22.21
C PRO A 144 9.80 -21.87 21.31
N GLU A 145 10.37 -23.05 21.04
CA GLU A 145 11.54 -23.17 20.17
C GLU A 145 11.21 -22.84 18.72
N ALA A 146 10.07 -23.33 18.21
CA ALA A 146 9.56 -23.01 16.88
C ALA A 146 9.34 -21.48 16.72
N ALA A 147 8.75 -20.85 17.73
CA ALA A 147 8.54 -19.40 17.74
C ALA A 147 9.88 -18.63 17.68
N ARG A 148 10.90 -19.04 18.44
CA ARG A 148 12.23 -18.43 18.40
C ARG A 148 12.92 -18.59 17.04
N ILE A 149 12.81 -19.79 16.43
CA ILE A 149 13.40 -20.03 15.10
C ILE A 149 12.78 -19.07 14.06
N VAL A 150 11.45 -18.92 14.09
CA VAL A 150 10.75 -18.01 13.17
C VAL A 150 11.05 -16.56 13.50
N ALA A 151 11.13 -16.18 14.79
CA ALA A 151 11.49 -14.85 15.23
C ALA A 151 12.84 -14.37 14.64
N GLN A 152 13.88 -15.24 14.70
CA GLN A 152 15.20 -14.91 14.16
C GLN A 152 15.22 -14.70 12.63
N GLN A 153 14.31 -15.35 11.91
CA GLN A 153 14.22 -15.32 10.45
C GLN A 153 13.17 -14.32 9.95
N SER A 154 12.38 -13.72 10.82
CA SER A 154 11.33 -12.79 10.44
C SER A 154 11.90 -11.45 9.96
N PRO A 155 11.36 -10.90 8.87
CA PRO A 155 11.72 -9.57 8.39
C PRO A 155 11.19 -8.46 9.31
N SER A 156 10.07 -8.69 10.02
CA SER A 156 9.45 -7.70 10.88
C SER A 156 10.04 -7.74 12.29
N PRO A 157 10.61 -6.61 12.77
CA PRO A 157 11.03 -6.49 14.16
C PRO A 157 9.89 -6.72 15.15
N LEU A 158 8.74 -6.11 14.87
CA LEU A 158 7.56 -6.19 15.73
C LEU A 158 7.09 -7.63 15.93
N TRP A 159 7.04 -8.43 14.84
CA TRP A 159 6.68 -9.83 14.89
C TRP A 159 7.74 -10.68 15.59
N SER A 160 9.03 -10.42 15.33
CA SER A 160 10.14 -11.09 15.98
C SER A 160 10.10 -10.91 17.49
N ASP A 161 9.98 -9.67 17.97
CA ASP A 161 9.93 -9.34 19.38
C ASP A 161 8.70 -9.96 20.07
N PHE A 162 7.54 -9.96 19.39
CA PHE A 162 6.33 -10.62 19.90
C PHE A 162 6.54 -12.13 20.09
N LEU A 163 7.12 -12.82 19.09
CA LEU A 163 7.38 -14.25 19.16
C LEU A 163 8.39 -14.60 20.27
N ASP A 164 9.43 -13.81 20.46
CA ASP A 164 10.42 -14.02 21.52
C ASP A 164 9.79 -13.85 22.90
N ARG A 165 8.95 -12.83 23.12
CA ARG A 165 8.19 -12.65 24.37
C ARG A 165 7.20 -13.77 24.60
N MET A 166 6.51 -14.23 23.55
CA MET A 166 5.57 -15.35 23.62
C MET A 166 6.32 -16.65 24.02
N ALA A 167 7.45 -16.93 23.39
CA ALA A 167 8.27 -18.10 23.73
C ALA A 167 8.72 -18.07 25.18
N PHE A 168 9.19 -16.93 25.66
CA PHE A 168 9.60 -16.76 27.05
C PHE A 168 8.44 -16.94 28.04
N SER A 169 7.27 -16.39 27.73
CA SER A 169 6.07 -16.50 28.56
C SER A 169 5.60 -17.95 28.71
N ILE A 170 5.58 -18.69 27.58
CA ILE A 170 5.20 -20.12 27.60
C ILE A 170 6.21 -20.95 28.40
N GLU A 171 7.52 -20.72 28.25
CA GLU A 171 8.56 -21.41 29.02
C GLU A 171 8.50 -21.08 30.52
N ALA A 172 8.10 -19.85 30.87
CA ALA A 172 7.88 -19.45 32.26
C ALA A 172 6.59 -20.05 32.86
N GLY A 173 5.80 -20.79 32.08
CA GLY A 173 4.54 -21.40 32.54
C GLY A 173 3.39 -20.40 32.69
N GLN A 174 3.50 -19.20 32.10
CA GLN A 174 2.42 -18.23 32.12
C GLN A 174 1.28 -18.70 31.21
N PRO A 175 0.01 -18.60 31.65
CA PRO A 175 -1.14 -18.89 30.80
C PRO A 175 -1.16 -17.98 29.55
N ILE A 176 -1.40 -18.57 28.39
CA ILE A 176 -1.32 -17.85 27.11
C ILE A 176 -2.37 -16.75 26.98
N ASP A 177 -3.52 -16.93 27.63
CA ASP A 177 -4.59 -15.93 27.67
C ASP A 177 -4.16 -14.66 28.44
N ALA A 178 -3.49 -14.82 29.57
CA ALA A 178 -2.94 -13.70 30.34
C ALA A 178 -1.85 -12.96 29.56
N PHE A 179 -0.98 -13.69 28.87
CA PHE A 179 0.03 -13.12 27.99
C PHE A 179 -0.64 -12.31 26.84
N MET A 180 -1.61 -12.90 26.14
CA MET A 180 -2.26 -12.26 24.99
C MET A 180 -3.00 -10.98 25.37
N ARG A 181 -3.65 -10.93 26.52
CA ARG A 181 -4.30 -9.71 27.04
C ARG A 181 -3.31 -8.59 27.30
N ALA A 182 -2.18 -8.90 27.95
CA ALA A 182 -1.13 -7.93 28.22
C ALA A 182 -0.46 -7.45 26.92
N GLU A 183 -0.22 -8.36 25.98
CA GLU A 183 0.49 -8.10 24.75
C GLU A 183 -0.34 -7.27 23.75
N GLN A 184 -1.66 -7.35 23.80
CA GLN A 184 -2.54 -6.58 22.93
C GLN A 184 -2.30 -5.06 23.04
N GLU A 185 -2.16 -4.53 24.26
CA GLU A 185 -1.89 -3.11 24.50
C GLU A 185 -0.48 -2.75 24.04
N THR A 186 0.51 -3.58 24.40
CA THR A 186 1.93 -3.38 24.03
C THR A 186 2.12 -3.35 22.51
N VAL A 187 1.54 -4.31 21.78
CA VAL A 187 1.65 -4.36 20.32
C VAL A 187 0.89 -3.20 19.66
N ALA A 188 -0.26 -2.80 20.20
CA ALA A 188 -0.99 -1.64 19.68
C ALA A 188 -0.17 -0.35 19.82
N GLU A 189 0.52 -0.15 20.95
CA GLU A 189 1.39 1.01 21.18
C GLU A 189 2.63 0.98 20.29
N GLN A 190 3.29 -0.17 20.17
CA GLN A 190 4.42 -0.35 19.25
C GLN A 190 4.03 -0.11 17.80
N TYR A 191 2.85 -0.58 17.39
CA TYR A 191 2.33 -0.33 16.04
C TYR A 191 2.05 1.16 15.80
N ASN A 192 1.49 1.87 16.78
CA ASN A 192 1.27 3.31 16.70
C ASN A 192 2.59 4.07 16.52
N THR A 193 3.60 3.74 17.33
CA THR A 193 4.94 4.36 17.24
C THR A 193 5.58 4.11 15.86
N LEU A 194 5.49 2.88 15.37
CA LEU A 194 5.98 2.50 14.05
C LEU A 194 5.26 3.27 12.93
N TYR A 195 3.95 3.43 13.07
CA TYR A 195 3.13 4.17 12.10
C TYR A 195 3.49 5.67 12.09
N ASP A 196 3.68 6.26 13.26
CA ASP A 196 4.10 7.67 13.39
C ASP A 196 5.49 7.89 12.77
N THR A 197 6.45 7.01 13.01
CA THR A 197 7.78 7.07 12.36
C THR A 197 7.70 6.98 10.83
N ARG A 198 6.75 6.19 10.31
CA ARG A 198 6.51 6.13 8.86
C ARG A 198 5.88 7.42 8.33
N LEU A 199 4.98 8.06 9.06
CA LEU A 199 4.42 9.35 8.68
C LEU A 199 5.50 10.44 8.65
N GLU A 200 6.42 10.46 9.61
CA GLU A 200 7.58 11.36 9.58
C GLU A 200 8.46 11.13 8.33
N SER A 201 8.62 9.87 7.94
CA SER A 201 9.33 9.54 6.69
C SER A 201 8.60 10.07 5.44
N VAL A 202 7.26 10.07 5.44
CA VAL A 202 6.46 10.66 4.36
C VAL A 202 6.64 12.18 4.32
N ASP A 203 6.66 12.86 5.47
CA ASP A 203 6.86 14.31 5.53
C ASP A 203 8.28 14.70 5.05
N THR A 204 9.30 13.95 5.47
CA THR A 204 10.67 14.10 4.94
C THR A 204 10.73 13.92 3.42
N MET A 205 10.02 12.92 2.88
CA MET A 205 9.95 12.70 1.43
C MET A 205 9.23 13.84 0.70
N LYS A 206 8.22 14.49 1.30
CA LYS A 206 7.59 15.69 0.74
C LYS A 206 8.60 16.84 0.61
N GLU A 207 9.38 17.09 1.66
CA GLU A 207 10.40 18.14 1.65
C GLU A 207 11.47 17.89 0.58
N ILE A 208 11.94 16.65 0.47
CA ILE A 208 12.88 16.24 -0.58
C ILE A 208 12.25 16.46 -1.97
N TYR A 209 10.98 16.07 -2.15
CA TYR A 209 10.28 16.24 -3.42
C TYR A 209 10.16 17.72 -3.81
N VAL A 210 9.71 18.57 -2.88
CA VAL A 210 9.60 20.02 -3.11
C VAL A 210 10.95 20.65 -3.46
N SER A 211 12.01 20.27 -2.73
CA SER A 211 13.38 20.71 -3.02
C SER A 211 13.84 20.29 -4.41
N LEU A 212 13.56 19.04 -4.78
CA LEU A 212 13.96 18.47 -6.06
C LEU A 212 13.21 19.12 -7.24
N VAL A 213 11.90 19.39 -7.08
CA VAL A 213 11.10 20.14 -8.06
C VAL A 213 11.64 21.57 -8.22
N SER A 214 11.88 22.24 -7.09
CA SER A 214 12.38 23.63 -7.10
C SER A 214 13.76 23.73 -7.75
N ALA A 215 14.69 22.84 -7.39
CA ALA A 215 16.03 22.79 -7.99
C ALA A 215 15.98 22.46 -9.49
N GLY A 216 15.11 21.51 -9.87
CA GLY A 216 14.93 21.13 -11.29
C GLY A 216 14.32 22.25 -12.12
N LEU A 217 13.30 22.95 -11.62
CA LEU A 217 12.73 24.13 -12.28
C LEU A 217 13.76 25.26 -12.41
N PHE A 218 14.51 25.54 -11.34
CA PHE A 218 15.58 26.52 -11.40
C PHE A 218 16.62 26.14 -12.45
N GLY A 219 17.05 24.88 -12.51
CA GLY A 219 17.97 24.38 -13.52
C GLY A 219 17.46 24.54 -14.94
N LEU A 220 16.15 24.29 -15.19
CA LEU A 220 15.53 24.51 -16.49
C LEU A 220 15.49 25.98 -16.89
N VAL A 221 15.18 26.88 -15.94
CA VAL A 221 15.19 28.34 -16.18
C VAL A 221 16.59 28.81 -16.51
N VAL A 222 17.60 28.38 -15.75
CA VAL A 222 19.02 28.73 -16.03
C VAL A 222 19.47 28.22 -17.40
N ALA A 223 19.09 26.97 -17.74
CA ALA A 223 19.38 26.40 -19.04
C ALA A 223 18.72 27.21 -20.19
N GLY A 224 17.47 27.64 -20.00
CA GLY A 224 16.76 28.49 -20.95
C GLY A 224 17.41 29.88 -21.13
N ILE A 225 17.78 30.53 -20.01
CA ILE A 225 18.49 31.84 -20.03
C ILE A 225 19.86 31.69 -20.73
N HIS A 226 20.61 30.60 -20.40
CA HIS A 226 21.89 30.33 -21.03
C HIS A 226 21.77 30.18 -22.55
N LEU A 227 20.71 29.51 -23.00
CA LEU A 227 20.44 29.32 -24.43
C LEU A 227 20.18 30.65 -25.13
N VAL A 228 19.41 31.59 -24.53
CA VAL A 228 19.11 32.90 -25.06
C VAL A 228 20.34 33.83 -25.05
N LEU A 229 21.09 33.85 -23.93
CA LEU A 229 22.28 34.70 -23.79
C LEU A 229 23.42 34.27 -24.72
N PHE A 230 23.55 32.98 -24.97
CA PHE A 230 24.57 32.48 -25.91
C PHE A 230 24.26 32.88 -27.35
N GLU A 231 23.00 33.02 -27.71
CA GLU A 231 22.55 33.50 -29.02
C GLU A 231 22.92 35.01 -29.24
N ILE A 232 22.80 35.82 -28.17
CA ILE A 232 23.09 37.26 -28.22
C ILE A 232 24.60 37.53 -28.22
N GLY A 233 25.41 36.70 -27.57
CA GLY A 233 26.84 36.96 -27.31
C GLY A 233 27.83 36.35 -28.31
N SER A 234 27.44 35.33 -29.05
CA SER A 234 28.43 34.55 -29.83
C SER A 234 28.62 34.99 -31.27
N GLY A 235 27.78 35.87 -31.86
CA GLY A 235 27.82 36.23 -33.26
C GLY A 235 27.96 34.97 -34.19
N ALA A 236 27.59 33.82 -33.65
CA ALA A 236 27.88 32.52 -34.21
C ALA A 236 26.91 32.21 -35.35
N ASP A 237 27.45 31.68 -36.40
CA ASP A 237 26.76 31.15 -37.55
C ASP A 237 25.45 30.46 -37.18
N ASP A 238 24.31 30.99 -37.64
CA ASP A 238 23.02 30.36 -37.61
C ASP A 238 22.94 29.12 -38.50
N THR A 239 23.89 28.21 -38.31
CA THR A 239 23.81 26.93 -39.01
C THR A 239 22.65 26.15 -38.43
N PRO A 240 21.78 25.56 -39.25
CA PRO A 240 20.65 24.74 -38.77
C PRO A 240 21.08 23.63 -37.81
N MET A 241 22.31 23.25 -37.90
CA MET A 241 22.92 22.22 -37.06
C MET A 241 23.24 22.69 -35.63
N ALA A 242 23.63 23.95 -35.45
CA ALA A 242 23.88 24.55 -34.14
C ALA A 242 22.57 24.78 -33.38
N VAL A 243 21.50 25.24 -34.05
CA VAL A 243 20.16 25.39 -33.48
C VAL A 243 19.56 24.06 -33.09
N ALA A 244 19.69 23.05 -33.94
CA ALA A 244 19.21 21.69 -33.63
C ALA A 244 19.91 21.08 -32.40
N THR A 245 21.19 21.32 -32.22
CA THR A 245 21.95 20.81 -31.05
C THR A 245 21.51 21.50 -29.76
N ARG A 246 21.24 22.81 -29.78
CA ARG A 246 20.72 23.58 -28.62
C ARG A 246 19.34 23.08 -28.20
N ILE A 247 18.42 22.90 -29.16
CA ILE A 247 17.09 22.36 -28.90
C ILE A 247 17.17 20.95 -28.30
N ARG A 248 18.08 20.09 -28.78
CA ARG A 248 18.32 18.75 -28.21
C ARG A 248 18.74 18.83 -26.75
N TRP A 249 19.61 19.74 -26.36
CA TRP A 249 20.02 19.94 -24.96
C TRP A 249 18.84 20.35 -24.06
N LEU A 250 18.01 21.29 -24.53
CA LEU A 250 16.81 21.71 -23.79
C LEU A 250 15.81 20.56 -23.63
N LEU A 251 15.57 19.83 -24.71
CA LEU A 251 14.70 18.63 -24.68
C LEU A 251 15.25 17.54 -23.76
N LEU A 252 16.56 17.33 -23.76
CA LEU A 252 17.21 16.36 -22.86
C LEU A 252 17.07 16.80 -21.40
N ALA A 253 17.29 18.06 -21.08
CA ALA A 253 17.13 18.59 -19.73
C ALA A 253 15.67 18.49 -19.27
N GLY A 254 14.71 18.82 -20.13
CA GLY A 254 13.28 18.64 -19.85
C GLY A 254 12.88 17.17 -19.65
N PHE A 255 13.40 16.28 -20.50
CA PHE A 255 13.19 14.85 -20.37
C PHE A 255 13.74 14.31 -19.05
N MET A 256 15.00 14.66 -18.71
CA MET A 256 15.63 14.26 -17.44
C MET A 256 14.84 14.80 -16.23
N PHE A 257 14.35 16.04 -16.31
CA PHE A 257 13.47 16.58 -15.27
C PHE A 257 12.22 15.74 -15.08
N VAL A 258 11.53 15.36 -16.18
CA VAL A 258 10.33 14.50 -16.12
C VAL A 258 10.66 13.12 -15.55
N VAL A 259 11.77 12.49 -15.96
CA VAL A 259 12.21 11.20 -15.44
C VAL A 259 12.45 11.25 -13.92
N ILE A 260 13.12 12.31 -13.45
CA ILE A 260 13.36 12.53 -12.02
C ILE A 260 12.02 12.70 -11.28
N GLN A 261 11.06 13.47 -11.83
CA GLN A 261 9.73 13.65 -11.24
C GLN A 261 8.94 12.33 -11.14
N VAL A 262 8.96 11.55 -12.21
CA VAL A 262 8.31 10.23 -12.22
C VAL A 262 8.95 9.32 -11.19
N GLY A 263 10.29 9.28 -11.13
CA GLY A 263 11.03 8.51 -10.11
C GLY A 263 10.67 8.94 -8.69
N ALA A 264 10.60 10.24 -8.43
CA ALA A 264 10.21 10.79 -7.13
C ALA A 264 8.78 10.43 -6.74
N ILE A 265 7.83 10.46 -7.68
CA ILE A 265 6.43 10.02 -7.45
C ILE A 265 6.38 8.53 -7.09
N PHE A 266 7.16 7.68 -7.76
CA PHE A 266 7.24 6.25 -7.43
C PHE A 266 7.84 6.02 -6.03
N ALA A 267 8.91 6.73 -5.68
CA ALA A 267 9.52 6.66 -4.35
C ALA A 267 8.54 7.11 -3.26
N PHE A 268 7.82 8.22 -3.49
CA PHE A 268 6.79 8.71 -2.59
C PHE A 268 5.66 7.71 -2.38
N ARG A 269 5.15 7.11 -3.45
CA ARG A 269 4.11 6.06 -3.36
C ARG A 269 4.57 4.82 -2.61
N ALA A 270 5.85 4.46 -2.72
CA ALA A 270 6.40 3.31 -2.00
C ALA A 270 6.55 3.55 -0.49
N THR A 271 6.64 4.82 -0.07
CA THR A 271 6.83 5.21 1.35
C THR A 271 5.49 5.36 2.08
N ILE A 272 4.41 5.75 1.38
CA ILE A 272 3.09 5.92 1.99
C ILE A 272 2.55 4.56 2.47
N PRO A 273 2.12 4.44 3.75
CA PRO A 273 1.46 3.24 4.24
C PRO A 273 0.21 2.95 3.43
N ASP A 274 0.11 1.72 2.88
CA ASP A 274 -1.06 1.29 2.12
C ASP A 274 -2.26 1.12 3.06
N ASP A 275 -3.34 1.84 2.79
CA ASP A 275 -4.60 1.74 3.51
C ASP A 275 -5.72 1.29 2.57
N GLN A 276 -6.32 0.17 2.89
CA GLN A 276 -7.43 -0.38 2.10
C GLN A 276 -8.74 0.20 2.62
N THR A 277 -9.30 1.16 1.89
CA THR A 277 -10.61 1.73 2.21
C THR A 277 -11.75 0.78 1.83
N PHE A 278 -11.66 0.15 0.66
CA PHE A 278 -12.71 -0.71 0.12
C PHE A 278 -12.44 -2.19 0.40
N ALA A 279 -13.48 -2.92 0.81
CA ALA A 279 -13.43 -4.36 0.99
C ALA A 279 -13.12 -5.09 -0.32
N ARG A 280 -12.37 -6.20 -0.26
CA ARG A 280 -12.10 -7.10 -1.40
C ARG A 280 -13.03 -8.31 -1.43
N ASP A 281 -14.26 -8.15 -0.97
CA ASP A 281 -15.21 -9.25 -0.88
C ASP A 281 -15.61 -9.77 -2.26
N GLU A 282 -15.94 -11.06 -2.33
CA GLU A 282 -16.41 -11.73 -3.54
C GLU A 282 -17.82 -11.31 -3.95
N PHE A 283 -18.55 -10.64 -3.05
CA PHE A 283 -19.93 -10.23 -3.31
C PHE A 283 -20.02 -9.01 -4.24
N SER A 284 -20.87 -9.12 -5.25
CA SER A 284 -21.17 -8.01 -6.16
C SER A 284 -22.13 -7.02 -5.48
N THR A 285 -21.62 -5.91 -4.99
CA THR A 285 -22.45 -4.81 -4.48
C THR A 285 -22.99 -3.94 -5.61
N PRO A 286 -24.16 -3.28 -5.42
CA PRO A 286 -24.71 -2.36 -6.43
C PRO A 286 -23.72 -1.26 -6.84
N PHE A 287 -22.91 -0.79 -5.90
CA PHE A 287 -21.86 0.20 -6.18
C PHE A 287 -20.79 -0.34 -7.15
N ARG A 288 -20.31 -1.59 -6.94
CA ARG A 288 -19.29 -2.19 -7.81
C ARG A 288 -19.79 -2.40 -9.23
N ILE A 289 -21.06 -2.79 -9.37
CA ILE A 289 -21.70 -2.95 -10.69
C ILE A 289 -21.76 -1.58 -11.38
N LEU A 290 -22.28 -0.56 -10.69
CA LEU A 290 -22.39 0.80 -11.21
C LEU A 290 -21.02 1.37 -11.57
N PHE A 291 -20.02 1.21 -10.71
CA PHE A 291 -18.66 1.68 -10.95
C PHE A 291 -18.04 1.01 -12.19
N ARG A 292 -18.19 -0.32 -12.33
CA ARG A 292 -17.68 -1.03 -13.50
C ARG A 292 -18.36 -0.56 -14.79
N GLN A 293 -19.67 -0.34 -14.76
CA GLN A 293 -20.42 0.15 -15.92
C GLN A 293 -20.01 1.57 -16.30
N THR A 294 -19.89 2.47 -15.32
CA THR A 294 -19.47 3.86 -15.54
C THR A 294 -18.01 3.96 -15.99
N LEU A 295 -17.11 3.11 -15.46
CA LEU A 295 -15.71 3.06 -15.87
C LEU A 295 -15.57 2.58 -17.32
N LEU A 296 -16.29 1.52 -17.69
CA LEU A 296 -16.27 1.01 -19.07
C LEU A 296 -16.90 2.02 -20.05
N GLY A 297 -18.02 2.64 -19.67
CA GLY A 297 -18.66 3.65 -20.50
C GLY A 297 -17.79 4.90 -20.68
N ALA A 298 -17.23 5.44 -19.59
CA ALA A 298 -16.32 6.57 -19.63
C ALA A 298 -15.04 6.26 -20.40
N GLY A 299 -14.51 5.04 -20.25
CA GLY A 299 -13.33 4.59 -21.00
C GLY A 299 -13.58 4.52 -22.50
N LEU A 300 -14.72 3.97 -22.94
CA LEU A 300 -15.09 3.92 -24.36
C LEU A 300 -15.25 5.33 -24.94
N VAL A 301 -15.95 6.23 -24.24
CA VAL A 301 -16.12 7.62 -24.66
C VAL A 301 -14.77 8.33 -24.72
N SER A 302 -13.89 8.13 -23.73
CA SER A 302 -12.55 8.70 -23.70
C SER A 302 -11.69 8.23 -24.88
N ILE A 303 -11.73 6.95 -25.23
CA ILE A 303 -11.01 6.39 -26.39
C ILE A 303 -11.57 6.99 -27.69
N LEU A 304 -12.88 7.10 -27.82
CA LEU A 304 -13.51 7.71 -29.00
C LEU A 304 -13.12 9.17 -29.16
N LEU A 305 -13.16 9.95 -28.07
CA LEU A 305 -12.72 11.35 -28.08
C LEU A 305 -11.23 11.47 -28.41
N LEU A 306 -10.40 10.54 -27.93
CA LEU A 306 -8.97 10.52 -28.23
C LEU A 306 -8.73 10.26 -29.71
N ILE A 307 -9.46 9.33 -30.33
CA ILE A 307 -9.38 9.08 -31.79
C ILE A 307 -9.80 10.33 -32.58
N VAL A 308 -10.91 10.98 -32.19
CA VAL A 308 -11.37 12.23 -32.82
C VAL A 308 -10.33 13.32 -32.67
N THR A 309 -9.76 13.49 -31.48
CA THR A 309 -8.74 14.51 -31.24
C THR A 309 -7.50 14.28 -32.10
N ILE A 310 -7.02 13.02 -32.16
CA ILE A 310 -5.88 12.66 -33.03
C ILE A 310 -6.23 12.94 -34.52
N SER A 311 -7.43 12.59 -34.96
CA SER A 311 -7.87 12.85 -36.34
C SER A 311 -7.90 14.34 -36.65
N VAL A 312 -8.39 15.19 -35.74
CA VAL A 312 -8.39 16.65 -35.87
C VAL A 312 -6.96 17.22 -35.91
N VAL A 313 -6.06 16.69 -35.06
CA VAL A 313 -4.65 17.09 -35.06
C VAL A 313 -3.97 16.76 -36.39
N ILE A 314 -4.21 15.56 -36.92
CA ILE A 314 -3.63 15.13 -38.20
C ILE A 314 -4.21 15.96 -39.36
N ALA A 315 -5.52 16.20 -39.37
CA ALA A 315 -6.17 16.94 -40.43
C ALA A 315 -5.80 18.43 -40.47
N ASN A 316 -5.47 19.02 -39.33
CA ASN A 316 -5.16 20.45 -39.20
C ASN A 316 -3.73 20.73 -38.71
N TRP A 317 -2.77 19.89 -39.07
CA TRP A 317 -1.41 19.92 -38.55
C TRP A 317 -0.73 21.30 -38.67
N GLU A 318 -0.80 21.94 -39.86
CA GLU A 318 -0.18 23.24 -40.12
C GLU A 318 -0.84 24.37 -39.31
N GLY A 319 -2.16 24.39 -39.20
CA GLY A 319 -2.88 25.40 -38.41
C GLY A 319 -2.71 25.23 -36.90
N LEU A 320 -2.59 24.00 -36.43
CA LEU A 320 -2.40 23.67 -35.02
C LEU A 320 -0.98 23.95 -34.53
N THR A 321 0.04 23.73 -35.34
CA THR A 321 1.43 24.07 -34.98
C THR A 321 1.59 25.57 -34.75
N THR A 322 0.84 26.41 -35.48
CA THR A 322 0.84 27.89 -35.31
C THR A 322 0.03 28.35 -34.09
N SER A 323 -0.91 27.56 -33.61
CA SER A 323 -1.84 27.91 -32.51
C SER A 323 -1.78 26.94 -31.34
N TRP A 324 -0.69 26.16 -31.21
CA TRP A 324 -0.52 25.12 -30.19
C TRP A 324 -0.59 25.70 -28.77
N ASP A 325 -0.06 26.89 -28.54
CA ASP A 325 -0.12 27.62 -27.28
C ASP A 325 -1.56 27.87 -26.79
N LYS A 326 -2.53 28.04 -27.71
CA LYS A 326 -3.94 28.28 -27.37
C LYS A 326 -4.77 27.00 -27.20
N TYR A 327 -4.58 26.00 -28.05
CA TYR A 327 -5.46 24.83 -28.15
C TYR A 327 -4.84 23.52 -27.68
N GLY A 328 -3.52 23.43 -27.53
CA GLY A 328 -2.82 22.20 -27.19
C GLY A 328 -3.28 21.57 -25.86
N LEU A 329 -3.37 22.38 -24.79
CA LEU A 329 -3.87 21.92 -23.48
C LEU A 329 -5.33 21.48 -23.54
N LEU A 330 -6.17 22.14 -24.31
CA LEU A 330 -7.59 21.83 -24.46
C LEU A 330 -7.78 20.51 -25.21
N LEU A 331 -6.98 20.28 -26.25
CA LEU A 331 -6.97 19.02 -27.01
C LEU A 331 -6.53 17.82 -26.16
N LEU A 332 -5.62 18.02 -25.21
CA LEU A 332 -5.22 16.99 -24.26
C LEU A 332 -6.27 16.77 -23.16
N ALA A 333 -6.97 17.81 -22.75
CA ALA A 333 -7.95 17.72 -21.65
C ALA A 333 -9.27 17.05 -22.07
N ILE A 334 -9.75 17.29 -23.31
CA ILE A 334 -11.04 16.79 -23.81
C ILE A 334 -11.16 15.25 -23.68
N PRO A 335 -10.20 14.42 -24.13
CA PRO A 335 -10.29 12.99 -24.03
C PRO A 335 -10.32 12.47 -22.59
N LEU A 336 -9.73 13.21 -21.63
CA LEU A 336 -9.64 12.81 -20.23
C LEU A 336 -10.89 13.19 -19.42
N THR A 337 -11.70 14.12 -19.91
CA THR A 337 -12.89 14.65 -19.20
C THR A 337 -13.89 13.56 -18.79
N PRO A 338 -14.24 12.54 -19.61
CA PRO A 338 -15.19 11.51 -19.22
C PRO A 338 -14.74 10.68 -18.03
N LEU A 339 -13.43 10.53 -17.81
CA LEU A 339 -12.86 9.77 -16.68
C LEU A 339 -13.07 10.47 -15.32
N MET A 340 -13.49 11.74 -15.31
CA MET A 340 -13.88 12.42 -14.07
C MET A 340 -15.15 11.83 -13.46
N ILE A 341 -16.06 11.26 -14.25
CA ILE A 341 -17.33 10.69 -13.75
C ILE A 341 -17.07 9.51 -12.79
N PRO A 342 -16.37 8.43 -13.19
CA PRO A 342 -16.07 7.33 -12.25
C PRO A 342 -15.20 7.80 -11.07
N SER A 343 -14.30 8.76 -11.25
CA SER A 343 -13.49 9.33 -10.17
C SER A 343 -14.36 10.00 -9.10
N THR A 344 -15.32 10.84 -9.48
CA THR A 344 -16.23 11.50 -8.52
C THR A 344 -17.15 10.50 -7.81
N LEU A 345 -17.56 9.40 -8.48
CA LEU A 345 -18.33 8.33 -7.84
C LEU A 345 -17.52 7.63 -6.76
N VAL A 346 -16.26 7.29 -7.03
CA VAL A 346 -15.36 6.68 -6.03
C VAL A 346 -15.16 7.61 -4.84
N GLN A 347 -14.85 8.89 -5.06
CA GLN A 347 -14.67 9.87 -3.99
C GLN A 347 -15.91 10.02 -3.09
N ARG A 348 -17.11 10.01 -3.70
CA ARG A 348 -18.37 10.08 -2.93
C ARG A 348 -18.59 8.82 -2.09
N GLU A 349 -18.31 7.65 -2.63
CA GLU A 349 -18.45 6.41 -1.90
C GLU A 349 -17.38 6.27 -0.81
N GLU A 350 -16.15 6.66 -1.07
CA GLU A 350 -15.08 6.70 -0.09
C GLU A 350 -15.47 7.54 1.14
N LYS A 351 -16.03 8.73 0.93
CA LYS A 351 -16.56 9.57 2.03
C LYS A 351 -17.66 8.87 2.82
N LYS A 352 -18.52 8.07 2.17
CA LYS A 352 -19.56 7.29 2.88
C LYS A 352 -18.96 6.14 3.67
N VAL A 353 -17.98 5.44 3.09
CA VAL A 353 -17.26 4.35 3.77
C VAL A 353 -16.55 4.87 5.02
N LEU A 354 -15.83 5.99 4.92
CA LEU A 354 -15.18 6.61 6.08
C LEU A 354 -16.17 6.96 7.20
N ARG A 355 -17.35 7.51 6.87
CA ARG A 355 -18.39 7.79 7.88
C ARG A 355 -18.97 6.51 8.49
N ARG A 356 -19.11 5.42 7.72
CA ARG A 356 -19.53 4.12 8.23
C ARG A 356 -18.48 3.55 9.19
N ASP A 357 -17.21 3.67 8.82
CA ASP A 357 -16.10 3.23 9.67
C ASP A 357 -16.09 3.99 11.01
N GLU A 358 -16.36 5.29 11.00
CA GLU A 358 -16.45 6.12 12.21
C GLU A 358 -17.60 5.72 13.15
N ALA A 359 -18.74 5.29 12.60
CA ALA A 359 -19.89 4.85 13.38
C ALA A 359 -19.79 3.39 13.88
N TYR A 360 -18.93 2.58 13.25
CA TYR A 360 -18.83 1.15 13.52
C TYR A 360 -18.40 0.79 14.95
N PRO A 361 -17.44 1.47 15.61
CA PRO A 361 -17.09 1.19 17.01
C PRO A 361 -18.26 1.28 17.98
N ASP A 362 -19.11 2.28 17.81
CA ASP A 362 -20.29 2.49 18.67
C ASP A 362 -21.36 1.43 18.38
N PHE A 363 -21.56 1.07 17.13
CA PHE A 363 -22.45 -0.01 16.74
C PHE A 363 -22.03 -1.35 17.37
N VAL A 364 -20.75 -1.74 17.26
CA VAL A 364 -20.25 -3.01 17.81
C VAL A 364 -20.37 -3.03 19.34
N ARG A 365 -20.03 -1.91 20.00
CA ARG A 365 -20.16 -1.81 21.46
C ARG A 365 -21.62 -1.95 21.91
N ALA A 366 -22.55 -1.29 21.24
CA ALA A 366 -23.98 -1.40 21.53
C ALA A 366 -24.49 -2.83 21.25
N LEU A 367 -24.01 -3.46 20.19
CA LEU A 367 -24.34 -4.84 19.82
C LEU A 367 -23.89 -5.82 20.89
N GLY A 368 -22.62 -5.75 21.33
CA GLY A 368 -22.07 -6.62 22.36
C GLY A 368 -22.75 -6.46 23.72
N GLY A 369 -22.99 -5.22 24.15
CA GLY A 369 -23.73 -4.94 25.38
C GLY A 369 -25.18 -5.48 25.36
N THR A 370 -25.85 -5.35 24.21
CA THR A 370 -27.21 -5.87 24.04
C THR A 370 -27.23 -7.40 23.99
N ALA A 371 -26.25 -8.02 23.32
CA ALA A 371 -26.11 -9.48 23.26
C ALA A 371 -25.89 -10.08 24.64
N GLN A 372 -25.00 -9.47 25.43
CA GLN A 372 -24.70 -9.89 26.81
C GLN A 372 -25.91 -9.77 27.72
N ALA A 373 -26.63 -8.66 27.65
CA ALA A 373 -27.76 -8.40 28.53
C ALA A 373 -28.99 -9.30 28.26
N ARG A 374 -29.15 -9.76 27.04
CA ARG A 374 -30.36 -10.49 26.62
C ARG A 374 -30.14 -11.97 26.39
N SER A 375 -28.90 -12.44 26.27
CA SER A 375 -28.58 -13.83 25.83
C SER A 375 -29.43 -14.25 24.62
N ALA A 376 -29.72 -13.31 23.72
CA ALA A 376 -30.80 -13.39 22.76
C ALA A 376 -30.28 -13.82 21.39
N GLU A 377 -31.17 -14.36 20.58
CA GLU A 377 -30.97 -14.64 19.17
C GLU A 377 -30.41 -13.39 18.44
N PRO A 378 -29.46 -13.53 17.50
CA PRO A 378 -28.83 -12.41 16.80
C PRO A 378 -29.83 -11.41 16.18
N SER A 379 -30.96 -11.91 15.65
CA SER A 379 -32.02 -11.07 15.09
C SER A 379 -32.66 -10.15 16.11
N ALA A 380 -32.92 -10.66 17.33
CA ALA A 380 -33.50 -9.89 18.42
C ALA A 380 -32.52 -8.85 18.99
N THR A 381 -31.22 -9.18 18.99
CA THR A 381 -30.16 -8.27 19.42
C THR A 381 -30.06 -7.08 18.47
N VAL A 382 -30.00 -7.30 17.15
CA VAL A 382 -29.91 -6.23 16.15
C VAL A 382 -31.20 -5.39 16.13
N ARG A 383 -32.39 -6.02 16.29
CA ARG A 383 -33.64 -5.32 16.37
C ARG A 383 -33.73 -4.35 17.57
N ALA A 384 -33.10 -4.69 18.69
CA ALA A 384 -33.08 -3.82 19.87
C ALA A 384 -32.27 -2.53 19.66
N LEU A 385 -31.36 -2.49 18.65
CA LEU A 385 -30.55 -1.32 18.30
C LEU A 385 -31.30 -0.32 17.40
N ARG A 386 -32.49 -0.63 16.91
CA ARG A 386 -33.27 0.22 15.98
C ARG A 386 -33.57 1.62 16.49
N GLY A 387 -33.44 1.89 17.77
CA GLY A 387 -33.70 3.22 18.38
C GLY A 387 -32.45 4.10 18.44
N ILE A 388 -31.28 3.58 18.03
CA ILE A 388 -30.00 4.28 18.08
C ILE A 388 -29.64 4.73 16.66
N ASP A 389 -29.26 6.00 16.52
CA ASP A 389 -28.81 6.55 15.23
C ASP A 389 -27.32 6.27 15.04
N PHE A 390 -26.98 5.44 14.06
CA PHE A 390 -25.63 5.16 13.60
C PHE A 390 -25.33 5.84 12.26
N GLY A 391 -26.11 6.81 11.86
CA GLY A 391 -25.90 7.65 10.68
C GLY A 391 -25.90 6.86 9.37
N THR A 392 -24.79 6.92 8.63
CA THR A 392 -24.70 6.24 7.31
C THR A 392 -24.70 4.72 7.40
N LEU A 393 -24.57 4.14 8.59
CA LEU A 393 -24.55 2.69 8.80
C LEU A 393 -25.97 2.11 8.96
N ASP A 394 -26.97 2.92 9.35
CA ASP A 394 -28.34 2.50 9.63
C ASP A 394 -28.95 1.67 8.49
N SER A 395 -28.77 2.12 7.25
CA SER A 395 -29.31 1.40 6.09
C SER A 395 -28.74 -0.02 5.94
N SER A 396 -27.51 -0.25 6.39
CA SER A 396 -26.85 -1.57 6.37
C SER A 396 -27.31 -2.43 7.55
N ILE A 397 -27.55 -1.80 8.71
CA ILE A 397 -28.10 -2.44 9.91
C ILE A 397 -29.53 -2.92 9.65
N ASP A 398 -30.37 -2.10 9.02
CA ASP A 398 -31.74 -2.49 8.65
C ASP A 398 -31.79 -3.69 7.70
N ARG A 399 -30.85 -3.74 6.73
CA ARG A 399 -30.73 -4.89 5.85
C ARG A 399 -30.25 -6.14 6.57
N LEU A 400 -29.32 -5.98 7.51
CA LEU A 400 -28.83 -7.06 8.35
C LEU A 400 -29.99 -7.64 9.18
N GLU A 401 -30.78 -6.79 9.88
CA GLU A 401 -31.91 -7.23 10.69
C GLU A 401 -32.93 -8.01 9.85
N LYS A 402 -33.28 -7.51 8.66
CA LYS A 402 -34.19 -8.21 7.74
C LYS A 402 -33.65 -9.59 7.35
N ARG A 403 -32.35 -9.73 7.05
CA ARG A 403 -31.74 -11.01 6.70
C ARG A 403 -31.74 -11.98 7.88
N LEU A 404 -31.37 -11.53 9.06
CA LEU A 404 -31.40 -12.35 10.27
C LEU A 404 -32.82 -12.80 10.62
N SER A 405 -33.85 -11.93 10.43
CA SER A 405 -35.24 -12.27 10.71
C SER A 405 -35.84 -13.29 9.72
N THR A 406 -35.28 -13.41 8.52
CA THR A 406 -35.70 -14.43 7.52
C THR A 406 -35.04 -15.80 7.75
N ARG A 407 -34.32 -16.00 8.87
CA ARG A 407 -33.60 -17.22 9.21
C ARG A 407 -32.63 -17.73 8.13
N ILE A 408 -32.06 -16.82 7.36
CA ILE A 408 -30.89 -17.10 6.54
C ILE A 408 -29.74 -17.42 7.50
N ASP A 409 -28.81 -18.27 7.05
CA ASP A 409 -27.59 -18.56 7.77
C ASP A 409 -27.00 -17.25 8.35
N SER A 410 -26.87 -17.22 9.68
CA SER A 410 -26.43 -16.02 10.41
C SER A 410 -25.09 -15.53 9.93
N GLU A 411 -24.15 -16.44 9.65
CA GLU A 411 -22.81 -16.10 9.17
C GLU A 411 -22.86 -15.39 7.82
N ARG A 412 -23.63 -15.92 6.87
CA ARG A 412 -23.86 -15.26 5.58
C ARG A 412 -24.57 -13.91 5.70
N ALA A 413 -25.49 -13.74 6.65
CA ALA A 413 -26.14 -12.45 6.86
C ALA A 413 -25.14 -11.37 7.26
N TRP A 414 -24.15 -11.73 8.08
CA TRP A 414 -23.07 -10.85 8.49
C TRP A 414 -22.05 -10.58 7.37
N ASP A 415 -21.77 -11.56 6.53
CA ASP A 415 -20.93 -11.36 5.34
C ASP A 415 -21.58 -10.36 4.36
N TYR A 416 -22.91 -10.48 4.16
CA TYR A 416 -23.65 -9.50 3.37
C TYR A 416 -23.69 -8.11 4.01
N PHE A 417 -23.73 -8.02 5.34
CA PHE A 417 -23.64 -6.73 6.05
C PHE A 417 -22.27 -6.08 5.78
N ALA A 418 -21.19 -6.83 5.93
CA ALA A 418 -19.85 -6.38 5.61
C ALA A 418 -19.75 -5.89 4.16
N ALA A 419 -20.26 -6.67 3.21
CA ALA A 419 -20.29 -6.31 1.80
C ALA A 419 -21.12 -5.03 1.53
N ASP A 420 -22.29 -4.88 2.17
CA ASP A 420 -23.17 -3.70 2.03
C ASP A 420 -22.50 -2.40 2.50
N THR A 421 -21.61 -2.48 3.50
CA THR A 421 -20.83 -1.32 3.96
C THR A 421 -19.73 -0.92 3.00
N ASN A 422 -19.27 -1.84 2.14
CA ASN A 422 -18.15 -1.68 1.23
C ASN A 422 -16.84 -1.27 1.92
N SER A 423 -16.74 -1.43 3.25
CA SER A 423 -15.60 -1.06 4.08
C SER A 423 -14.68 -2.25 4.33
N ALA A 424 -13.39 -2.08 4.10
CA ALA A 424 -12.37 -3.08 4.43
C ALA A 424 -12.23 -3.27 5.95
N VAL A 425 -12.39 -2.20 6.73
CA VAL A 425 -12.31 -2.25 8.19
C VAL A 425 -13.49 -3.04 8.75
N ILE A 426 -14.69 -2.66 8.37
CA ILE A 426 -15.92 -3.31 8.85
C ILE A 426 -15.92 -4.78 8.44
N SER A 427 -15.53 -5.11 7.21
CA SER A 427 -15.48 -6.50 6.73
C SER A 427 -14.58 -7.38 7.61
N ARG A 428 -13.39 -6.90 7.95
CA ARG A 428 -12.42 -7.67 8.75
C ARG A 428 -12.80 -7.73 10.23
N TYR A 429 -13.16 -6.60 10.85
CA TYR A 429 -13.46 -6.56 12.27
C TYR A 429 -14.83 -7.17 12.61
N ASN A 430 -15.79 -7.15 11.68
CA ASN A 430 -17.06 -7.84 11.83
C ASN A 430 -16.86 -9.36 11.94
N ARG A 431 -16.00 -9.94 11.12
CA ARG A 431 -15.65 -11.36 11.21
C ARG A 431 -14.97 -11.70 12.55
N ILE A 432 -14.03 -10.87 12.99
CA ILE A 432 -13.37 -11.03 14.31
C ILE A 432 -14.40 -10.98 15.45
N TYR A 433 -15.35 -10.05 15.38
CA TYR A 433 -16.41 -9.94 16.39
C TYR A 433 -17.30 -11.18 16.43
N ILE A 434 -17.76 -11.67 15.28
CA ILE A 434 -18.68 -12.81 15.21
C ILE A 434 -18.00 -14.07 15.71
N GLU A 435 -16.83 -14.41 15.19
CA GLU A 435 -16.07 -15.57 15.62
C GLU A 435 -15.69 -15.50 17.10
N GLY A 436 -15.25 -14.32 17.55
CA GLY A 436 -14.89 -14.08 18.94
C GLY A 436 -16.08 -14.22 19.89
N SER A 437 -17.23 -13.65 19.55
CA SER A 437 -18.42 -13.74 20.39
C SER A 437 -19.00 -15.16 20.49
N GLN A 438 -18.83 -15.96 19.44
CA GLN A 438 -19.23 -17.37 19.44
C GLN A 438 -18.25 -18.25 20.24
N SER A 439 -16.95 -17.96 20.15
CA SER A 439 -15.90 -18.78 20.79
C SER A 439 -15.68 -18.43 22.25
N SER A 440 -15.76 -17.16 22.64
CA SER A 440 -15.50 -16.71 24.01
C SER A 440 -16.73 -16.79 24.94
N GLY A 441 -17.94 -16.76 24.38
CA GLY A 441 -19.15 -16.62 25.18
C GLY A 441 -19.32 -15.24 25.87
N GLU A 442 -18.40 -14.30 25.63
CA GLU A 442 -18.38 -12.95 26.21
C GLU A 442 -18.53 -11.87 25.13
N PRO A 443 -19.72 -11.68 24.57
CA PRO A 443 -19.94 -10.75 23.46
C PRO A 443 -19.66 -9.28 23.80
N ALA A 444 -19.85 -8.86 25.06
CA ALA A 444 -19.55 -7.49 25.48
C ALA A 444 -18.04 -7.22 25.54
N ALA A 445 -17.25 -8.13 26.11
CA ALA A 445 -15.80 -8.00 26.17
C ALA A 445 -15.19 -8.03 24.76
N THR A 446 -15.65 -8.95 23.91
CA THR A 446 -15.28 -9.04 22.50
C THR A 446 -15.57 -7.72 21.76
N ALA A 447 -16.76 -7.15 21.96
CA ALA A 447 -17.17 -5.88 21.35
C ALA A 447 -16.30 -4.70 21.80
N ASP A 448 -15.94 -4.64 23.07
CA ASP A 448 -15.06 -3.58 23.59
C ASP A 448 -13.67 -3.65 23.00
N MET A 449 -13.08 -4.86 22.90
CA MET A 449 -11.77 -5.06 22.26
C MET A 449 -11.79 -4.67 20.78
N VAL A 450 -12.81 -5.11 20.03
CA VAL A 450 -12.98 -4.73 18.61
C VAL A 450 -13.15 -3.22 18.48
N SER A 451 -14.02 -2.62 19.28
CA SER A 451 -14.29 -1.17 19.25
C SER A 451 -13.02 -0.36 19.53
N LYS A 452 -12.23 -0.72 20.55
CA LYS A 452 -10.94 -0.08 20.87
C LYS A 452 -9.96 -0.19 19.72
N SER A 453 -9.83 -1.39 19.14
CA SER A 453 -8.92 -1.65 18.03
C SER A 453 -9.29 -0.84 16.78
N VAL A 454 -10.57 -0.78 16.42
CA VAL A 454 -11.06 0.03 15.30
C VAL A 454 -10.85 1.52 15.58
N THR A 455 -11.16 2.00 16.78
CA THR A 455 -10.95 3.42 17.16
C THR A 455 -9.47 3.81 17.02
N ASN A 456 -8.56 2.93 17.46
CA ASN A 456 -7.14 3.15 17.29
C ASN A 456 -6.75 3.24 15.80
N LEU A 457 -7.20 2.31 14.98
CA LEU A 457 -6.96 2.33 13.53
C LEU A 457 -7.48 3.61 12.86
N LEU A 458 -8.69 4.06 13.24
CA LEU A 458 -9.27 5.31 12.72
C LEU A 458 -8.47 6.54 13.14
N SER A 459 -7.90 6.54 14.35
CA SER A 459 -7.02 7.62 14.82
C SER A 459 -5.75 7.72 13.95
N LEU A 460 -5.15 6.58 13.59
CA LEU A 460 -4.00 6.52 12.68
C LEU A 460 -4.35 7.00 11.26
N ARG A 461 -5.53 6.64 10.75
CA ARG A 461 -6.03 7.16 9.46
C ARG A 461 -6.19 8.68 9.47
N ARG A 462 -6.69 9.25 10.56
CA ARG A 462 -6.80 10.71 10.71
C ARG A 462 -5.42 11.37 10.70
N ARG A 463 -4.44 10.84 11.43
CA ARG A 463 -3.05 11.35 11.41
C ARG A 463 -2.48 11.31 10.00
N ARG A 464 -2.67 10.20 9.29
CA ARG A 464 -2.24 10.09 7.87
C ARG A 464 -2.90 11.15 6.97
N SER A 465 -4.20 11.41 7.13
CA SER A 465 -4.88 12.44 6.31
C SER A 465 -4.36 13.84 6.59
N LEU A 466 -3.96 14.14 7.81
CA LEU A 466 -3.33 15.41 8.19
C LEU A 466 -1.92 15.55 7.63
N SER A 467 -1.12 14.47 7.68
CA SER A 467 0.22 14.45 7.06
C SER A 467 0.14 14.51 5.52
N ALA A 468 -0.95 14.05 4.89
CA ALA A 468 -1.11 14.07 3.44
C ALA A 468 -1.66 15.41 2.90
N SER A 469 -2.22 16.28 3.74
CA SER A 469 -2.72 17.62 3.38
C SER A 469 -1.62 18.68 3.42
#